data_55969dee5b0db019e0f3bca854300790
#
_entry.id   55969dee5b0db019e0f3bca854300790
#
_cell.length_a   1.000
_cell.length_b   1.000
_cell.length_c   1.000
_cell.angle_alpha   90.00
_cell.angle_beta   90.00
_cell.angle_gamma   90.00
#
_symmetry.space_group_name_H-M   'P 1'
#
loop_
_entity.id
_entity.type
_entity.pdbx_description
1 polymer ?
#
loop_
_entity_poly.entity_id
_entity_poly.type
_entity_poly.pdbx_seq_one_letter_code
_entity_poly.pdbx_strand_id
1 'polypeptide(L)'
;MRLANRVTTLWLAALTSLLVTNARAQTSRSLDRVILGGTVMDPASGLNAVRNIGLRNGRIVELTRGSLRGRDTIDARGLVVAPGFIDVHAHGQTAETYRFQSLDGVTSSFELELGTADVDEWYRARAAGQRINYGVSVGHIKVRMAVLR
;
A
#
# COMPACT_ATOMS: atom_id res chain seq x y z
N MET A 1 29.60 65.20 -16.11
CA MET A 1 28.64 64.34 -16.80
C MET A 1 29.19 62.91 -16.90
N ARG A 2 29.48 62.22 -15.76
CA ARG A 2 30.03 60.85 -15.70
C ARG A 2 29.52 60.00 -14.48
N LEU A 3 28.47 60.43 -13.80
CA LEU A 3 27.93 59.66 -12.64
C LEU A 3 26.61 58.91 -12.90
N ALA A 4 25.95 59.17 -14.03
CA ALA A 4 24.65 58.55 -14.32
C ALA A 4 24.71 57.11 -14.84
N ASN A 5 25.85 56.61 -15.37
CA ASN A 5 25.96 55.32 -16.01
C ASN A 5 26.32 54.14 -15.08
N ARG A 6 26.65 54.40 -13.81
CA ARG A 6 27.01 53.30 -12.87
C ARG A 6 25.84 52.76 -12.05
N VAL A 7 24.77 53.52 -11.95
CA VAL A 7 23.59 53.10 -11.15
C VAL A 7 22.68 52.18 -11.98
N THR A 8 22.59 52.41 -13.30
CA THR A 8 21.73 51.60 -14.19
C THR A 8 22.26 50.17 -14.41
N THR A 9 23.57 49.98 -14.35
CA THR A 9 24.21 48.66 -14.58
C THR A 9 24.05 47.74 -13.33
N LEU A 10 23.95 48.31 -12.15
CA LEU A 10 23.75 47.56 -10.87
C LEU A 10 22.33 47.04 -10.72
N TRP A 11 21.34 47.72 -11.28
CA TRP A 11 19.93 47.26 -11.21
C TRP A 11 19.60 46.14 -12.17
N LEU A 12 20.27 46.05 -13.33
CA LEU A 12 20.09 44.94 -14.28
C LEU A 12 20.72 43.64 -13.78
N ALA A 13 21.80 43.70 -13.01
CA ALA A 13 22.45 42.52 -12.42
C ALA A 13 21.66 41.93 -11.24
N ALA A 14 20.90 42.75 -10.52
CA ALA A 14 20.06 42.30 -9.42
C ALA A 14 18.75 41.62 -9.87
N LEU A 15 18.24 41.98 -11.06
CA LEU A 15 17.00 41.38 -11.59
C LEU A 15 17.23 40.01 -12.24
N THR A 16 18.43 39.70 -12.70
CA THR A 16 18.76 38.40 -13.28
C THR A 16 19.06 37.33 -12.25
N SER A 17 19.35 37.69 -10.99
CA SER A 17 19.61 36.74 -9.90
C SER A 17 18.35 36.20 -9.22
N LEU A 18 17.17 36.81 -9.44
CA LEU A 18 15.92 36.36 -8.83
C LEU A 18 15.14 35.33 -9.66
N LEU A 19 15.58 35.03 -10.86
CA LEU A 19 14.92 34.06 -11.76
C LEU A 19 15.53 32.66 -11.76
N VAL A 20 16.54 32.40 -10.93
CA VAL A 20 17.22 31.09 -10.86
C VAL A 20 16.85 30.32 -9.59
N THR A 21 15.73 30.60 -8.98
CA THR A 21 15.31 29.81 -7.82
C THR A 21 13.94 29.20 -8.06
N ASN A 22 13.96 27.91 -8.20
CA ASN A 22 12.92 26.90 -7.94
C ASN A 22 12.68 25.91 -9.07
N ALA A 23 13.64 25.64 -9.91
CA ALA A 23 13.71 24.31 -10.50
C ALA A 23 14.36 23.36 -9.46
N ARG A 24 13.75 23.20 -8.28
CA ARG A 24 13.93 21.97 -7.54
C ARG A 24 13.42 20.90 -8.48
N ALA A 25 14.35 20.22 -9.15
CA ALA A 25 14.07 18.96 -9.78
C ALA A 25 13.43 18.10 -8.68
N GLN A 26 12.11 18.06 -8.70
CA GLN A 26 11.34 17.07 -8.01
C GLN A 26 11.78 15.80 -8.70
N THR A 27 12.81 15.14 -8.16
CA THR A 27 13.11 13.76 -8.52
C THR A 27 11.82 13.03 -8.20
N SER A 28 10.94 12.94 -9.17
CA SER A 28 9.74 12.15 -9.10
C SER A 28 10.25 10.72 -8.92
N ARG A 29 10.38 10.30 -7.66
CA ARG A 29 10.68 8.91 -7.37
C ARG A 29 9.64 8.11 -8.10
N SER A 30 10.07 7.35 -9.12
CA SER A 30 9.18 6.57 -9.98
C SER A 30 8.26 5.70 -9.12
N LEU A 31 7.00 5.60 -9.50
CA LEU A 31 6.07 4.66 -8.89
C LEU A 31 6.48 3.24 -9.29
N ASP A 32 6.42 2.33 -8.33
CA ASP A 32 6.72 0.92 -8.61
C ASP A 32 5.62 0.30 -9.46
N ARG A 33 4.38 0.63 -9.11
CA ARG A 33 3.20 0.13 -9.80
C ARG A 33 2.11 1.18 -9.82
N VAL A 34 1.32 1.19 -10.89
CA VAL A 34 0.11 2.01 -10.98
C VAL A 34 -1.09 1.12 -11.31
N ILE A 35 -2.24 1.44 -10.73
CA ILE A 35 -3.52 0.82 -11.04
C ILE A 35 -4.38 1.91 -11.67
N LEU A 36 -4.82 1.71 -12.91
CA LEU A 36 -5.43 2.76 -13.70
C LEU A 36 -6.91 2.48 -13.97
N GLY A 37 -7.73 3.51 -13.77
CA GLY A 37 -9.11 3.56 -14.24
C GLY A 37 -10.11 2.69 -13.49
N GLY A 38 -9.74 2.12 -12.34
CA GLY A 38 -10.64 1.31 -11.52
C GLY A 38 -11.61 2.15 -10.70
N THR A 39 -12.80 1.61 -10.42
CA THR A 39 -13.71 2.17 -9.42
C THR A 39 -13.16 1.86 -8.03
N VAL A 40 -12.52 2.86 -7.42
CA VAL A 40 -11.95 2.71 -6.07
C VAL A 40 -13.06 2.85 -5.05
N MET A 41 -13.23 1.81 -4.23
CA MET A 41 -14.12 1.79 -3.07
C MET A 41 -13.28 1.77 -1.81
N ASP A 42 -13.37 2.84 -1.01
CA ASP A 42 -12.70 2.94 0.27
C ASP A 42 -13.74 3.24 1.37
N PRO A 43 -14.13 2.22 2.14
CA PRO A 43 -15.14 2.39 3.20
C PRO A 43 -14.71 3.38 4.29
N ALA A 44 -13.42 3.53 4.55
CA ALA A 44 -12.91 4.40 5.60
C ALA A 44 -13.11 5.89 5.26
N SER A 45 -12.94 6.27 4.00
CA SER A 45 -13.15 7.65 3.53
C SER A 45 -14.51 7.88 2.87
N GLY A 46 -15.28 6.81 2.62
CA GLY A 46 -16.52 6.86 1.83
C GLY A 46 -16.28 7.08 0.33
N LEU A 47 -15.05 6.95 -0.15
CA LEU A 47 -14.75 7.09 -1.56
C LEU A 47 -15.37 5.94 -2.37
N ASN A 48 -16.13 6.30 -3.41
CA ASN A 48 -16.62 5.38 -4.43
C ASN A 48 -16.58 6.09 -5.78
N ALA A 49 -15.44 6.01 -6.47
CA ALA A 49 -15.25 6.73 -7.73
C ALA A 49 -14.07 6.19 -8.53
N VAL A 50 -14.06 6.41 -9.85
CA VAL A 50 -12.95 6.06 -10.70
C VAL A 50 -11.72 6.89 -10.33
N ARG A 51 -10.62 6.19 -10.03
CA ARG A 51 -9.32 6.78 -9.66
C ARG A 51 -8.17 5.97 -10.23
N ASN A 52 -7.02 6.63 -10.28
CA ASN A 52 -5.73 6.02 -10.49
C ASN A 52 -4.98 5.96 -9.17
N ILE A 53 -4.32 4.84 -8.91
CA ILE A 53 -3.57 4.58 -7.68
C ILE A 53 -2.10 4.40 -8.02
N GLY A 54 -1.23 5.13 -7.31
CA GLY A 54 0.21 4.99 -7.39
C GLY A 54 0.78 4.30 -6.16
N LEU A 55 1.55 3.23 -6.38
CA LEU A 55 2.21 2.47 -5.32
C LEU A 55 3.72 2.66 -5.38
N ARG A 56 4.32 2.77 -4.19
CA ARG A 56 5.76 2.82 -3.99
C ARG A 56 6.12 2.12 -2.68
N ASN A 57 7.11 1.21 -2.73
CA ASN A 57 7.57 0.46 -1.56
C ASN A 57 6.41 -0.23 -0.81
N GLY A 58 5.48 -0.84 -1.53
CA GLY A 58 4.31 -1.54 -0.97
C GLY A 58 3.25 -0.63 -0.35
N ARG A 59 3.33 0.69 -0.57
CA ARG A 59 2.36 1.66 -0.02
C ARG A 59 1.65 2.42 -1.12
N ILE A 60 0.39 2.75 -0.92
CA ILE A 60 -0.33 3.71 -1.73
C ILE A 60 0.22 5.10 -1.36
N VAL A 61 0.83 5.76 -2.35
CA VAL A 61 1.42 7.10 -2.18
C VAL A 61 0.68 8.15 -2.99
N GLU A 62 -0.19 7.72 -3.90
CA GLU A 62 -0.97 8.62 -4.72
C GLU A 62 -2.33 8.02 -5.06
N LEU A 63 -3.38 8.84 -4.97
CA LEU A 63 -4.75 8.53 -5.35
C LEU A 63 -5.31 9.75 -6.08
N THR A 64 -5.50 9.65 -7.40
CA THR A 64 -5.78 10.82 -8.23
C THR A 64 -6.73 10.51 -9.38
N ARG A 65 -7.28 11.55 -10.02
CA ARG A 65 -7.95 11.48 -11.32
C ARG A 65 -6.97 11.70 -12.48
N GLY A 66 -5.81 12.28 -12.19
CA GLY A 66 -4.77 12.57 -13.17
C GLY A 66 -4.06 11.30 -13.65
N SER A 67 -3.34 11.40 -14.76
CA SER A 67 -2.55 10.29 -15.28
C SER A 67 -1.39 9.95 -14.36
N LEU A 68 -1.11 8.67 -14.19
CA LEU A 68 0.04 8.16 -13.46
C LEU A 68 0.91 7.31 -14.40
N ARG A 69 2.21 7.25 -14.10
CA ARG A 69 3.18 6.36 -14.75
C ARG A 69 3.97 5.63 -13.69
N GLY A 70 4.13 4.33 -13.84
CA GLY A 70 4.93 3.48 -12.97
C GLY A 70 5.72 2.46 -13.78
N ARG A 71 6.59 1.72 -13.09
CA ARG A 71 7.34 0.62 -13.70
C ARG A 71 6.40 -0.48 -14.20
N ASP A 72 5.38 -0.82 -13.38
CA ASP A 72 4.33 -1.76 -13.72
C ASP A 72 2.98 -1.04 -13.81
N THR A 73 2.12 -1.51 -14.71
CA THR A 73 0.77 -0.95 -14.88
C THR A 73 -0.28 -2.07 -14.81
N ILE A 74 -1.29 -1.87 -14.00
CA ILE A 74 -2.51 -2.69 -13.97
C ILE A 74 -3.65 -1.86 -14.55
N ASP A 75 -4.25 -2.33 -15.64
CA ASP A 75 -5.47 -1.75 -16.17
C ASP A 75 -6.66 -2.30 -15.37
N ALA A 76 -7.31 -1.44 -14.62
CA ALA A 76 -8.48 -1.77 -13.81
C ALA A 76 -9.78 -1.15 -14.34
N ARG A 77 -9.82 -0.71 -15.60
CA ARG A 77 -11.03 -0.15 -16.20
C ARG A 77 -12.16 -1.17 -16.19
N GLY A 78 -13.32 -0.76 -15.67
CA GLY A 78 -14.48 -1.64 -15.50
C GLY A 78 -14.41 -2.57 -14.28
N LEU A 79 -13.32 -2.52 -13.50
CA LEU A 79 -13.13 -3.31 -12.30
C LEU A 79 -13.29 -2.44 -11.04
N VAL A 80 -13.59 -3.11 -9.93
CA VAL A 80 -13.55 -2.52 -8.59
C VAL A 80 -12.16 -2.71 -7.98
N VAL A 81 -11.65 -1.67 -7.36
CA VAL A 81 -10.42 -1.69 -6.56
C VAL A 81 -10.79 -1.33 -5.13
N ALA A 82 -10.67 -2.27 -4.23
CA ALA A 82 -11.02 -2.11 -2.82
C ALA A 82 -9.89 -2.65 -1.93
N PRO A 83 -9.86 -2.30 -0.63
CA PRO A 83 -9.03 -3.00 0.34
C PRO A 83 -9.33 -4.50 0.33
N GLY A 84 -8.29 -5.32 0.50
CA GLY A 84 -8.49 -6.76 0.62
C GLY A 84 -9.27 -7.12 1.88
N PHE A 85 -10.04 -8.19 1.81
CA PHE A 85 -10.84 -8.65 2.93
C PHE A 85 -9.97 -9.16 4.08
N ILE A 86 -10.44 -8.91 5.30
CA ILE A 86 -9.87 -9.45 6.54
C ILE A 86 -10.86 -10.47 7.08
N ASP A 87 -10.50 -11.75 7.01
CA ASP A 87 -11.30 -12.84 7.52
C ASP A 87 -10.88 -13.15 8.96
N VAL A 88 -11.74 -12.85 9.90
CA VAL A 88 -11.51 -13.05 11.35
C VAL A 88 -12.08 -14.36 11.88
N HIS A 89 -12.69 -15.17 11.03
CA HIS A 89 -13.26 -16.47 11.36
C HIS A 89 -12.88 -17.51 10.29
N ALA A 90 -11.59 -17.72 10.14
CA ALA A 90 -11.08 -18.61 9.10
C ALA A 90 -10.53 -19.91 9.68
N HIS A 91 -10.84 -21.00 9.02
CA HIS A 91 -10.32 -22.34 9.35
C HIS A 91 -9.42 -22.88 8.25
N GLY A 92 -8.72 -23.97 8.54
CA GLY A 92 -7.93 -24.67 7.55
C GLY A 92 -6.67 -23.93 7.13
N GLN A 93 -5.94 -23.40 8.05
CA GLN A 93 -4.74 -22.54 7.89
C GLN A 93 -3.55 -23.25 7.16
N THR A 94 -3.82 -23.70 5.94
CA THR A 94 -2.85 -24.36 5.05
C THR A 94 -2.48 -23.46 3.87
N ALA A 95 -1.37 -23.75 3.20
CA ALA A 95 -0.96 -23.01 2.00
C ALA A 95 -2.03 -23.06 0.89
N GLU A 96 -2.74 -24.18 0.77
CA GLU A 96 -3.82 -24.32 -0.20
C GLU A 96 -5.03 -23.47 0.15
N THR A 97 -5.46 -23.48 1.42
CA THR A 97 -6.55 -22.63 1.90
C THR A 97 -6.22 -21.15 1.68
N TYR A 98 -5.02 -20.70 2.03
CA TYR A 98 -4.58 -19.32 1.77
C TYR A 98 -4.58 -18.97 0.28
N ARG A 99 -4.26 -19.94 -0.58
CA ARG A 99 -4.35 -19.74 -2.02
C ARG A 99 -5.79 -19.46 -2.47
N PHE A 100 -6.76 -20.26 -2.01
CA PHE A 100 -8.18 -20.04 -2.35
C PHE A 100 -8.70 -18.73 -1.77
N GLN A 101 -8.43 -18.45 -0.51
CA GLN A 101 -8.81 -17.19 0.12
C GLN A 101 -8.25 -15.97 -0.65
N SER A 102 -7.00 -16.06 -1.13
CA SER A 102 -6.41 -14.97 -1.92
C SER A 102 -7.10 -14.75 -3.26
N LEU A 103 -7.68 -15.79 -3.88
CA LEU A 103 -8.46 -15.68 -5.12
C LEU A 103 -9.83 -15.01 -4.87
N ASP A 104 -10.36 -15.15 -3.66
CA ASP A 104 -11.62 -14.51 -3.23
C ASP A 104 -11.39 -13.09 -2.68
N GLY A 105 -10.15 -12.58 -2.76
CA GLY A 105 -9.80 -11.22 -2.34
C GLY A 105 -9.49 -11.08 -0.84
N VAL A 106 -9.35 -12.19 -0.10
CA VAL A 106 -8.88 -12.16 1.29
C VAL A 106 -7.37 -11.88 1.29
N THR A 107 -6.95 -10.89 2.06
CA THR A 107 -5.55 -10.51 2.23
C THR A 107 -5.02 -10.74 3.64
N SER A 108 -5.91 -10.99 4.60
CA SER A 108 -5.58 -11.34 5.98
C SER A 108 -6.57 -12.36 6.51
N SER A 109 -6.08 -13.45 7.08
CA SER A 109 -6.89 -14.58 7.54
C SER A 109 -6.48 -14.97 8.96
N PHE A 110 -7.43 -15.00 9.87
CA PHE A 110 -7.20 -15.26 11.27
C PHE A 110 -8.03 -16.44 11.79
N GLU A 111 -7.33 -17.40 12.42
CA GLU A 111 -7.96 -18.49 13.17
C GLU A 111 -8.11 -18.08 14.63
N LEU A 112 -9.26 -17.48 14.94
CA LEU A 112 -9.53 -16.93 16.28
C LEU A 112 -10.50 -17.78 17.11
N GLU A 113 -11.10 -18.80 16.53
CA GLU A 113 -12.06 -19.67 17.21
C GLU A 113 -11.40 -20.92 17.80
N LEU A 114 -10.87 -21.78 16.96
CA LEU A 114 -10.24 -23.03 17.40
C LEU A 114 -8.85 -22.80 17.98
N GLY A 115 -8.12 -21.87 17.43
CA GLY A 115 -6.78 -21.48 17.86
C GLY A 115 -5.77 -22.63 17.89
N THR A 116 -4.69 -22.43 18.65
CA THR A 116 -3.65 -23.44 18.90
C THR A 116 -3.27 -23.48 20.37
N ALA A 117 -2.66 -24.60 20.82
CA ALA A 117 -2.07 -24.68 22.15
C ALA A 117 -0.71 -23.97 22.23
N ASP A 118 0.05 -23.95 21.15
CA ASP A 118 1.37 -23.36 21.05
C ASP A 118 1.41 -22.37 19.87
N VAL A 119 1.30 -21.08 20.21
CA VAL A 119 1.29 -19.98 19.25
C VAL A 119 2.67 -19.81 18.58
N ASP A 120 3.73 -19.96 19.35
CA ASP A 120 5.10 -19.77 18.83
C ASP A 120 5.46 -20.87 17.83
N GLU A 121 5.13 -22.14 18.12
CA GLU A 121 5.31 -23.25 17.19
C GLU A 121 4.49 -23.04 15.93
N TRP A 122 3.25 -22.58 16.07
CA TRP A 122 2.38 -22.32 14.94
C TRP A 122 2.96 -21.27 13.98
N TYR A 123 3.53 -20.18 14.52
CA TYR A 123 4.23 -19.17 13.69
C TYR A 123 5.56 -19.69 13.13
N ARG A 124 6.34 -20.45 13.91
CA ARG A 124 7.60 -21.05 13.42
C ARG A 124 7.37 -21.98 12.23
N ALA A 125 6.30 -22.77 12.25
CA ALA A 125 5.91 -23.65 11.14
C ALA A 125 5.56 -22.88 9.86
N ARG A 126 5.33 -21.55 9.94
CA ARG A 126 4.96 -20.67 8.83
C ARG A 126 6.02 -19.61 8.52
N ALA A 127 7.20 -19.71 9.09
CA ALA A 127 8.27 -18.71 8.97
C ALA A 127 8.73 -18.47 7.51
N ALA A 128 8.53 -19.40 6.60
CA ALA A 128 8.77 -19.22 5.17
C ALA A 128 7.80 -18.20 4.50
N GLY A 129 6.81 -17.72 5.25
CA GLY A 129 5.78 -16.81 4.77
C GLY A 129 4.60 -17.54 4.11
N GLN A 130 3.52 -16.81 3.96
CA GLN A 130 2.30 -17.28 3.31
C GLN A 130 1.85 -16.27 2.25
N ARG A 131 0.93 -16.67 1.40
CA ARG A 131 0.40 -15.83 0.31
C ARG A 131 -0.35 -14.60 0.80
N ILE A 132 -0.98 -14.69 1.99
CA ILE A 132 -1.74 -13.64 2.65
C ILE A 132 -1.22 -13.44 4.07
N ASN A 133 -1.60 -12.35 4.73
CA ASN A 133 -1.34 -12.19 6.16
C ASN A 133 -2.15 -13.22 6.94
N TYR A 134 -1.60 -13.69 8.04
CA TYR A 134 -2.21 -14.75 8.83
C TYR A 134 -1.98 -14.53 10.32
N GLY A 135 -2.86 -15.11 11.12
CA GLY A 135 -2.74 -15.09 12.57
C GLY A 135 -3.57 -16.15 13.24
N VAL A 136 -3.25 -16.43 14.49
CA VAL A 136 -3.92 -17.42 15.32
C VAL A 136 -4.05 -16.94 16.75
N SER A 137 -5.15 -17.33 17.41
CA SER A 137 -5.33 -17.16 18.85
C SER A 137 -4.87 -18.40 19.62
N VAL A 138 -4.69 -18.25 20.93
CA VAL A 138 -4.62 -19.40 21.83
C VAL A 138 -5.99 -20.09 21.87
N GLY A 139 -6.02 -21.40 21.59
CA GLY A 139 -7.24 -22.19 21.56
C GLY A 139 -7.54 -22.82 22.90
N HIS A 140 -8.65 -22.44 23.54
CA HIS A 140 -9.03 -22.97 24.83
C HIS A 140 -9.11 -24.53 24.86
N ILE A 141 -9.75 -25.13 23.86
CA ILE A 141 -9.84 -26.58 23.74
C ILE A 141 -8.47 -27.23 23.58
N LYS A 142 -7.62 -26.65 22.73
CA LYS A 142 -6.26 -27.16 22.47
C LYS A 142 -5.39 -27.13 23.72
N VAL A 143 -5.42 -26.02 24.47
CA VAL A 143 -4.69 -25.88 25.72
C VAL A 143 -5.23 -26.88 26.78
N ARG A 144 -6.55 -26.96 26.93
CA ARG A 144 -7.16 -27.92 27.84
C ARG A 144 -6.76 -29.37 27.56
N MET A 145 -6.77 -29.77 26.30
CA MET A 145 -6.33 -31.11 25.89
C MET A 145 -4.82 -31.34 26.15
N ALA A 146 -3.98 -30.31 26.03
CA ALA A 146 -2.55 -30.41 26.30
C ALA A 146 -2.26 -30.56 27.80
N VAL A 147 -3.06 -29.96 28.67
CA VAL A 147 -2.87 -29.98 30.14
C VAL A 147 -3.49 -31.25 30.80
N LEU A 148 -4.56 -31.78 30.23
CA LEU A 148 -5.31 -32.92 30.82
C LEU A 148 -4.83 -34.30 30.33
N ARG A 149 -3.67 -34.35 29.66
CA ARG A 149 -3.04 -35.61 29.16
C ARG A 149 -2.36 -36.38 30.26
#